data_7a34683ba5b8226ff4dab760a0c583a1
#
_entry.id   7a34683ba5b8226ff4dab760a0c583a1
#
_cell.length_a   1.000
_cell.length_b   1.000
_cell.length_c   1.000
_cell.angle_alpha   90.00
_cell.angle_beta   90.00
_cell.angle_gamma   90.00
#
_symmetry.space_group_name_H-M   'P 1'
#
loop_
_entity.id
_entity.type
_entity.pdbx_description
1 polymer ?
#
loop_
_entity_poly.entity_id
_entity_poly.type
_entity_poly.pdbx_seq_one_letter_code
_entity_poly.pdbx_strand_id
1 'polypeptide(L)'
;SLDEATNTWLADLASADEDMNAVLAQYVSPSAAENAPAGASASSVADSALNRTNAPGSGASPDEVARWWDNLTDAERSALIAEYPEIIGNTDGLPTDVRDRANRINLDADYNELEFESENGTLSFEQQKQWETAESVKNALAGRDSDGNPFPQFDAGGNAIDPPHTPPRDPITGKPVEAFLLVYKPEAYANDGGVAISMGDPTTADNVAVTVPGVNTEGGAAANGTRDAYNA
;
A
#
# COMPACT_ATOMS: atom_id res chain seq x y z
N SER A 1 -11.61 -19.38 -30.42
CA SER A 1 -10.71 -20.53 -30.16
C SER A 1 -9.85 -20.19 -28.93
N LEU A 2 -9.29 -21.20 -28.26
CA LEU A 2 -8.41 -20.99 -27.10
C LEU A 2 -7.22 -20.06 -27.43
N ASP A 3 -6.75 -20.09 -28.65
CA ASP A 3 -5.63 -19.25 -29.13
C ASP A 3 -5.99 -17.75 -29.22
N GLU A 4 -7.22 -17.39 -29.54
CA GLU A 4 -7.65 -15.98 -29.58
C GLU A 4 -7.78 -15.39 -28.18
N ALA A 5 -8.34 -16.14 -27.23
CA ALA A 5 -8.46 -15.70 -25.83
C ALA A 5 -7.08 -15.53 -25.18
N THR A 6 -6.15 -16.45 -25.45
CA THR A 6 -4.77 -16.38 -24.94
C THR A 6 -4.00 -15.20 -25.54
N ASN A 7 -4.18 -14.92 -26.84
CA ASN A 7 -3.53 -13.79 -27.49
C ASN A 7 -4.12 -12.45 -27.05
N THR A 8 -5.42 -12.39 -26.77
CA THR A 8 -6.08 -11.20 -26.20
C THR A 8 -5.58 -10.95 -24.78
N TRP A 9 -5.52 -11.98 -23.94
CA TRP A 9 -5.00 -11.89 -22.59
C TRP A 9 -3.52 -11.44 -22.54
N LEU A 10 -2.67 -11.95 -23.44
CA LEU A 10 -1.29 -11.52 -23.57
C LEU A 10 -1.16 -10.06 -24.07
N ALA A 11 -2.06 -9.62 -24.95
CA ALA A 11 -2.09 -8.23 -25.41
C ALA A 11 -2.58 -7.27 -24.32
N ASP A 12 -3.55 -7.69 -23.50
CA ASP A 12 -4.05 -6.93 -22.34
C ASP A 12 -2.98 -6.84 -21.24
N LEU A 13 -2.20 -7.94 -21.01
CA LEU A 13 -1.05 -7.92 -20.11
C LEU A 13 0.03 -6.94 -20.59
N ALA A 14 0.34 -6.93 -21.88
CA ALA A 14 1.33 -6.03 -22.45
C ALA A 14 0.86 -4.56 -22.40
N SER A 15 -0.44 -4.31 -22.57
CA SER A 15 -1.03 -2.98 -22.42
C SER A 15 -1.04 -2.50 -20.98
N ALA A 16 -1.31 -3.40 -20.01
CA ALA A 16 -1.23 -3.10 -18.58
C ALA A 16 0.21 -2.78 -18.16
N ASP A 17 1.20 -3.43 -18.78
CA ASP A 17 2.63 -3.16 -18.53
C ASP A 17 3.06 -1.78 -19.10
N GLU A 18 2.50 -1.35 -20.24
CA GLU A 18 2.71 0.01 -20.77
C GLU A 18 2.04 1.09 -19.93
N ASP A 19 0.83 0.86 -19.43
CA ASP A 19 0.11 1.78 -18.53
C ASP A 19 0.77 1.85 -17.15
N MET A 20 1.25 0.73 -16.63
CA MET A 20 2.04 0.65 -15.39
C MET A 20 3.34 1.45 -15.53
N ASN A 21 4.06 1.32 -16.65
CA ASN A 21 5.26 2.10 -16.93
C ASN A 21 4.97 3.61 -17.04
N ALA A 22 3.80 4.02 -17.56
CA ALA A 22 3.38 5.42 -17.61
C ALA A 22 3.06 5.98 -16.22
N VAL A 23 2.45 5.18 -15.34
CA VAL A 23 2.20 5.54 -13.93
C VAL A 23 3.51 5.58 -13.16
N LEU A 24 4.40 4.60 -13.34
CA LEU A 24 5.73 4.57 -12.73
C LEU A 24 6.59 5.76 -13.13
N ALA A 25 6.49 6.24 -14.38
CA ALA A 25 7.21 7.43 -14.85
C ALA A 25 6.81 8.72 -14.11
N GLN A 26 5.62 8.79 -13.50
CA GLN A 26 5.19 9.92 -12.67
C GLN A 26 5.78 9.86 -11.25
N TYR A 27 6.14 8.67 -10.76
CA TYR A 27 6.65 8.45 -9.40
C TYR A 27 8.18 8.20 -9.35
N VAL A 28 8.82 7.89 -10.48
CA VAL A 28 10.27 7.76 -10.55
C VAL A 28 10.87 9.15 -10.76
N SER A 29 11.63 9.62 -9.76
CA SER A 29 12.44 10.83 -9.93
C SER A 29 13.39 10.65 -11.12
N PRO A 30 13.59 11.68 -11.96
CA PRO A 30 14.48 11.59 -13.16
C PRO A 30 15.90 11.09 -12.87
N SER A 31 16.37 11.17 -11.64
CA SER A 31 17.69 10.68 -11.20
C SER A 31 17.80 9.15 -11.08
N ALA A 32 16.69 8.43 -10.95
CA ALA A 32 16.71 6.97 -10.80
C ALA A 32 17.00 6.25 -12.14
N ALA A 33 16.58 6.86 -13.26
CA ALA A 33 16.79 6.31 -14.60
C ALA A 33 18.26 6.39 -15.09
N GLU A 34 19.09 7.21 -14.44
CA GLU A 34 20.46 7.49 -14.89
C GLU A 34 21.49 6.40 -14.52
N ASN A 35 21.14 5.49 -13.58
CA ASN A 35 22.06 4.48 -13.05
C ASN A 35 21.73 3.03 -13.40
N ALA A 36 20.67 2.76 -14.17
CA ALA A 36 20.38 1.42 -14.66
C ALA A 36 21.32 1.04 -15.81
N PRO A 37 21.82 -0.21 -15.90
CA PRO A 37 22.56 -0.65 -17.07
C PRO A 37 21.71 -0.49 -18.32
N ALA A 38 22.22 0.17 -19.35
CA ALA A 38 21.48 0.45 -20.57
C ALA A 38 20.92 -0.87 -21.18
N GLY A 39 19.59 -0.98 -21.24
CA GLY A 39 18.89 -2.14 -21.80
C GLY A 39 18.45 -3.22 -20.80
N ALA A 40 18.64 -3.02 -19.49
CA ALA A 40 18.07 -3.91 -18.48
C ALA A 40 16.59 -3.54 -18.21
N SER A 41 15.70 -4.55 -18.19
CA SER A 41 14.31 -4.36 -17.74
C SER A 41 14.24 -4.17 -16.21
N ALA A 42 13.18 -3.53 -15.71
CA ALA A 42 12.95 -3.39 -14.26
C ALA A 42 13.00 -4.76 -13.56
N SER A 43 12.34 -5.77 -14.13
CA SER A 43 12.36 -7.14 -13.63
C SER A 43 13.78 -7.71 -13.50
N SER A 44 14.63 -7.56 -14.51
CA SER A 44 16.01 -8.06 -14.44
C SER A 44 16.88 -7.33 -13.40
N VAL A 45 16.61 -6.06 -13.15
CA VAL A 45 17.26 -5.26 -12.09
C VAL A 45 16.81 -5.72 -10.72
N ALA A 46 15.50 -5.91 -10.53
CA ALA A 46 14.91 -6.38 -9.27
C ALA A 46 15.39 -7.80 -8.93
N ASP A 47 15.36 -8.74 -9.89
CA ASP A 47 15.85 -10.09 -9.72
C ASP A 47 17.34 -10.11 -9.34
N SER A 48 18.15 -9.26 -9.97
CA SER A 48 19.56 -9.14 -9.64
C SER A 48 19.79 -8.66 -8.21
N ALA A 49 18.96 -7.75 -7.70
CA ALA A 49 19.03 -7.26 -6.33
C ALA A 49 18.64 -8.34 -5.31
N LEU A 50 17.59 -9.13 -5.58
CA LEU A 50 17.15 -10.24 -4.74
C LEU A 50 18.12 -11.42 -4.74
N ASN A 51 18.81 -11.68 -5.85
CA ASN A 51 19.75 -12.79 -5.99
C ASN A 51 21.16 -12.48 -5.47
N ARG A 52 21.41 -11.29 -4.91
CA ARG A 52 22.70 -10.99 -4.27
C ARG A 52 22.93 -11.86 -3.04
N THR A 53 24.21 -12.18 -2.78
CA THR A 53 24.63 -13.02 -1.64
C THR A 53 24.20 -12.44 -0.28
N ASN A 54 23.96 -11.14 -0.20
CA ASN A 54 23.55 -10.43 1.02
C ASN A 54 22.05 -10.05 1.07
N ALA A 55 21.26 -10.55 0.12
CA ALA A 55 19.81 -10.37 0.19
C ALA A 55 19.25 -11.11 1.42
N PRO A 56 18.34 -10.49 2.18
CA PRO A 56 17.80 -11.08 3.38
C PRO A 56 16.96 -12.32 3.05
N GLY A 57 17.24 -13.43 3.75
CA GLY A 57 16.43 -14.64 3.67
C GLY A 57 15.18 -14.58 4.55
N SER A 58 14.35 -15.63 4.47
CA SER A 58 13.20 -15.75 5.34
C SER A 58 13.65 -15.80 6.82
N GLY A 59 13.08 -14.92 7.66
CA GLY A 59 13.48 -14.81 9.08
C GLY A 59 14.64 -13.85 9.34
N ALA A 60 15.09 -13.08 8.35
CA ALA A 60 16.02 -11.97 8.57
C ALA A 60 15.44 -10.97 9.56
N SER A 61 16.30 -10.42 10.42
CA SER A 61 15.89 -9.36 11.36
C SER A 61 15.61 -8.04 10.61
N PRO A 62 14.78 -7.14 11.17
CA PRO A 62 14.56 -5.81 10.59
C PRO A 62 15.86 -5.04 10.32
N ASP A 63 16.86 -5.16 11.20
CA ASP A 63 18.15 -4.50 11.03
C ASP A 63 18.97 -5.08 9.85
N GLU A 64 18.82 -6.36 9.54
CA GLU A 64 19.46 -6.99 8.37
C GLU A 64 18.78 -6.53 7.09
N VAL A 65 17.46 -6.43 7.09
CA VAL A 65 16.68 -5.91 5.96
C VAL A 65 17.03 -4.44 5.70
N ALA A 66 17.05 -3.59 6.74
CA ALA A 66 17.41 -2.18 6.62
C ALA A 66 18.80 -2.01 6.01
N ARG A 67 19.80 -2.75 6.51
CA ARG A 67 21.16 -2.70 5.97
C ARG A 67 21.26 -3.15 4.52
N TRP A 68 20.51 -4.18 4.13
CA TRP A 68 20.45 -4.61 2.75
C TRP A 68 19.84 -3.51 1.87
N TRP A 69 18.71 -2.94 2.28
CA TRP A 69 18.03 -1.87 1.57
C TRP A 69 18.92 -0.63 1.38
N ASP A 70 19.67 -0.24 2.40
CA ASP A 70 20.59 0.90 2.35
C ASP A 70 21.73 0.70 1.34
N ASN A 71 22.10 -0.54 1.06
CA ASN A 71 23.14 -0.89 0.10
C ASN A 71 22.64 -1.02 -1.35
N LEU A 72 21.34 -0.86 -1.61
CA LEU A 72 20.76 -0.86 -2.93
C LEU A 72 20.90 0.52 -3.60
N THR A 73 21.04 0.53 -4.90
CA THR A 73 20.92 1.74 -5.72
C THR A 73 19.46 2.17 -5.83
N ASP A 74 19.22 3.43 -6.18
CA ASP A 74 17.86 3.95 -6.37
C ASP A 74 17.11 3.20 -7.49
N ALA A 75 17.84 2.79 -8.55
CA ALA A 75 17.27 1.97 -9.62
C ALA A 75 16.80 0.60 -9.12
N GLU A 76 17.59 -0.06 -8.27
CA GLU A 76 17.23 -1.35 -7.67
C GLU A 76 16.05 -1.22 -6.70
N ARG A 77 16.04 -0.19 -5.85
CA ARG A 77 14.92 0.09 -4.95
C ARG A 77 13.63 0.33 -5.74
N SER A 78 13.69 1.15 -6.79
CA SER A 78 12.53 1.43 -7.64
C SER A 78 12.04 0.19 -8.36
N ALA A 79 12.94 -0.63 -8.91
CA ALA A 79 12.60 -1.88 -9.56
C ALA A 79 11.96 -2.89 -8.59
N LEU A 80 12.49 -3.01 -7.38
CA LEU A 80 11.92 -3.90 -6.34
C LEU A 80 10.52 -3.49 -5.92
N ILE A 81 10.27 -2.19 -5.75
CA ILE A 81 8.93 -1.68 -5.42
C ILE A 81 7.94 -1.97 -6.54
N ALA A 82 8.37 -1.83 -7.80
CA ALA A 82 7.50 -2.04 -8.95
C ALA A 82 7.20 -3.52 -9.21
N GLU A 83 8.22 -4.38 -9.15
CA GLU A 83 8.12 -5.79 -9.57
C GLU A 83 7.68 -6.72 -8.42
N TYR A 84 7.95 -6.32 -7.17
CA TYR A 84 7.66 -7.13 -5.98
C TYR A 84 6.96 -6.34 -4.87
N PRO A 85 5.91 -5.56 -5.19
CA PRO A 85 5.27 -4.68 -4.22
C PRO A 85 4.69 -5.45 -3.02
N GLU A 86 4.16 -6.65 -3.22
CA GLU A 86 3.62 -7.49 -2.14
C GLU A 86 4.71 -7.85 -1.11
N ILE A 87 5.90 -8.21 -1.58
CA ILE A 87 7.04 -8.54 -0.72
C ILE A 87 7.53 -7.28 -0.02
N ILE A 88 7.82 -6.22 -0.77
CA ILE A 88 8.41 -4.99 -0.26
C ILE A 88 7.46 -4.29 0.73
N GLY A 89 6.18 -4.21 0.41
CA GLY A 89 5.19 -3.56 1.27
C GLY A 89 5.00 -4.24 2.64
N ASN A 90 5.24 -5.55 2.69
CA ASN A 90 5.00 -6.37 3.89
C ASN A 90 6.29 -6.84 4.59
N THR A 91 7.45 -6.30 4.22
CA THR A 91 8.75 -6.65 4.83
C THR A 91 9.12 -5.67 5.94
N ASP A 92 9.31 -6.18 7.15
CA ASP A 92 9.77 -5.40 8.29
C ASP A 92 11.24 -4.95 8.11
N GLY A 93 11.55 -3.75 8.62
CA GLY A 93 12.88 -3.15 8.49
C GLY A 93 13.03 -2.25 7.27
N LEU A 94 12.08 -2.25 6.33
CA LEU A 94 12.04 -1.26 5.25
C LEU A 94 11.45 0.07 5.74
N PRO A 95 11.89 1.22 5.15
CA PRO A 95 11.34 2.52 5.49
C PRO A 95 9.82 2.59 5.32
N THR A 96 9.16 3.39 6.17
CA THR A 96 7.71 3.57 6.19
C THR A 96 7.14 3.98 4.83
N ASP A 97 7.76 4.96 4.18
CA ASP A 97 7.35 5.47 2.88
C ASP A 97 7.52 4.43 1.75
N VAL A 98 8.53 3.57 1.85
CA VAL A 98 8.75 2.46 0.91
C VAL A 98 7.64 1.42 1.05
N ARG A 99 7.32 1.02 2.29
CA ARG A 99 6.24 0.07 2.57
C ARG A 99 4.88 0.61 2.13
N ASP A 100 4.59 1.87 2.46
CA ASP A 100 3.36 2.54 2.05
C ASP A 100 3.20 2.54 0.53
N ARG A 101 4.25 2.98 -0.18
CA ARG A 101 4.24 3.03 -1.64
C ARG A 101 4.00 1.67 -2.28
N ALA A 102 4.68 0.63 -1.81
CA ALA A 102 4.51 -0.73 -2.33
C ALA A 102 3.12 -1.29 -2.03
N ASN A 103 2.61 -1.11 -0.80
CA ASN A 103 1.28 -1.57 -0.43
C ASN A 103 0.16 -0.82 -1.16
N ARG A 104 0.35 0.45 -1.53
CA ARG A 104 -0.61 1.19 -2.37
C ARG A 104 -0.66 0.65 -3.79
N ILE A 105 0.47 0.19 -4.35
CA ILE A 105 0.48 -0.48 -5.66
C ILE A 105 -0.36 -1.76 -5.61
N ASN A 106 -0.18 -2.60 -4.58
CA ASN A 106 -1.00 -3.79 -4.39
C ASN A 106 -2.48 -3.45 -4.19
N LEU A 107 -2.77 -2.49 -3.32
CA LEU A 107 -4.14 -2.05 -3.05
C LEU A 107 -4.85 -1.57 -4.33
N ASP A 108 -4.15 -0.78 -5.15
CA ASP A 108 -4.75 -0.26 -6.39
C ASP A 108 -4.94 -1.37 -7.43
N ALA A 109 -4.03 -2.35 -7.51
CA ALA A 109 -4.19 -3.50 -8.39
C ALA A 109 -5.40 -4.37 -7.98
N ASP A 110 -5.45 -4.77 -6.69
CA ASP A 110 -6.56 -5.56 -6.16
C ASP A 110 -7.90 -4.83 -6.26
N TYR A 111 -7.90 -3.52 -5.93
CA TYR A 111 -9.11 -2.71 -6.02
C TYR A 111 -9.65 -2.68 -7.45
N ASN A 112 -8.82 -2.42 -8.43
CA ASN A 112 -9.26 -2.32 -9.83
C ASN A 112 -9.76 -3.67 -10.37
N GLU A 113 -9.11 -4.78 -10.02
CA GLU A 113 -9.53 -6.12 -10.40
C GLU A 113 -10.89 -6.47 -9.78
N LEU A 114 -11.01 -6.29 -8.46
CA LEU A 114 -12.21 -6.67 -7.71
C LEU A 114 -13.38 -5.71 -7.97
N GLU A 115 -13.14 -4.42 -8.26
CA GLU A 115 -14.17 -3.45 -8.64
C GLU A 115 -14.91 -3.89 -9.90
N PHE A 116 -14.15 -4.30 -10.93
CA PHE A 116 -14.74 -4.81 -12.17
C PHE A 116 -15.60 -6.06 -11.93
N GLU A 117 -15.12 -7.00 -11.11
CA GLU A 117 -15.88 -8.21 -10.78
C GLU A 117 -17.12 -7.90 -9.92
N SER A 118 -17.00 -6.95 -8.99
CA SER A 118 -18.11 -6.46 -8.15
C SER A 118 -19.23 -5.86 -8.99
N GLU A 119 -18.91 -4.98 -9.93
CA GLU A 119 -19.87 -4.35 -10.83
C GLU A 119 -20.60 -5.37 -11.73
N ASN A 120 -19.93 -6.46 -12.09
CA ASN A 120 -20.50 -7.54 -12.88
C ASN A 120 -21.22 -8.61 -12.04
N GLY A 121 -21.16 -8.53 -10.71
CA GLY A 121 -21.77 -9.50 -9.79
C GLY A 121 -21.13 -10.88 -9.88
N THR A 122 -19.84 -10.96 -10.16
CA THR A 122 -19.08 -12.21 -10.37
C THR A 122 -18.17 -12.57 -9.20
N LEU A 123 -18.09 -11.75 -8.16
CA LEU A 123 -17.24 -12.01 -6.99
C LEU A 123 -17.62 -13.32 -6.29
N SER A 124 -16.62 -14.14 -5.97
CA SER A 124 -16.78 -15.24 -5.02
C SER A 124 -16.95 -14.68 -3.59
N PHE A 125 -17.25 -15.55 -2.64
CA PHE A 125 -17.38 -15.14 -1.22
C PHE A 125 -16.03 -14.62 -0.68
N GLU A 126 -14.91 -15.24 -1.05
CA GLU A 126 -13.56 -14.84 -0.67
C GLU A 126 -13.19 -13.49 -1.30
N GLN A 127 -13.48 -13.32 -2.59
CA GLN A 127 -13.23 -12.06 -3.30
C GLN A 127 -14.08 -10.91 -2.75
N GLN A 128 -15.31 -11.19 -2.31
CA GLN A 128 -16.16 -10.20 -1.67
C GLN A 128 -15.49 -9.64 -0.39
N LYS A 129 -14.90 -10.50 0.44
CA LYS A 129 -14.17 -10.07 1.64
C LYS A 129 -12.91 -9.28 1.30
N GLN A 130 -12.16 -9.70 0.28
CA GLN A 130 -10.99 -8.97 -0.20
C GLN A 130 -11.37 -7.60 -0.74
N TRP A 131 -12.47 -7.51 -1.48
CA TRP A 131 -13.05 -6.26 -1.96
C TRP A 131 -13.41 -5.31 -0.81
N GLU A 132 -14.15 -5.80 0.19
CA GLU A 132 -14.51 -5.02 1.37
C GLU A 132 -13.27 -4.51 2.12
N THR A 133 -12.21 -5.32 2.20
CA THR A 133 -10.92 -4.92 2.76
C THR A 133 -10.27 -3.80 1.93
N ALA A 134 -10.19 -3.96 0.62
CA ALA A 134 -9.58 -2.98 -0.27
C ALA A 134 -10.32 -1.64 -0.23
N GLU A 135 -11.66 -1.66 -0.32
CA GLU A 135 -12.50 -0.47 -0.23
C GLU A 135 -12.33 0.25 1.11
N SER A 136 -12.36 -0.51 2.22
CA SER A 136 -12.17 0.03 3.55
C SER A 136 -10.79 0.67 3.74
N VAL A 137 -9.74 0.06 3.21
CA VAL A 137 -8.38 0.61 3.25
C VAL A 137 -8.29 1.89 2.42
N LYS A 138 -8.86 1.94 1.21
CA LYS A 138 -8.90 3.18 0.39
C LYS A 138 -9.61 4.31 1.13
N ASN A 139 -10.73 4.02 1.78
CA ASN A 139 -11.45 4.99 2.59
C ASN A 139 -10.59 5.48 3.77
N ALA A 140 -9.95 4.58 4.51
CA ALA A 140 -9.06 4.92 5.62
C ALA A 140 -7.93 5.87 5.18
N LEU A 141 -7.24 5.53 4.09
CA LEU A 141 -6.14 6.34 3.53
C LEU A 141 -6.60 7.72 3.03
N ALA A 142 -7.87 7.84 2.62
CA ALA A 142 -8.50 9.09 2.26
C ALA A 142 -9.06 9.88 3.47
N GLY A 143 -8.92 9.35 4.69
CA GLY A 143 -9.49 9.96 5.91
C GLY A 143 -11.01 9.87 5.97
N ARG A 144 -11.56 8.74 5.51
CA ARG A 144 -13.00 8.45 5.47
C ARG A 144 -13.32 7.18 6.25
N ASP A 145 -14.52 7.14 6.84
CA ASP A 145 -15.08 5.94 7.46
C ASP A 145 -15.63 4.94 6.41
N SER A 146 -16.15 3.80 6.89
CA SER A 146 -16.71 2.76 6.01
C SER A 146 -17.92 3.23 5.17
N ASP A 147 -18.59 4.29 5.59
CA ASP A 147 -19.73 4.88 4.86
C ASP A 147 -19.26 5.97 3.89
N GLY A 148 -17.95 6.21 3.79
CA GLY A 148 -17.34 7.22 2.94
C GLY A 148 -17.40 8.63 3.51
N ASN A 149 -17.84 8.83 4.75
CA ASN A 149 -17.86 10.14 5.38
C ASN A 149 -16.47 10.53 5.88
N PRO A 150 -16.06 11.80 5.75
CA PRO A 150 -14.80 12.26 6.34
C PRO A 150 -14.73 11.99 7.84
N PHE A 151 -13.54 11.67 8.34
CA PHE A 151 -13.33 11.49 9.78
C PHE A 151 -13.75 12.76 10.54
N PRO A 152 -14.48 12.63 11.67
CA PRO A 152 -14.76 13.76 12.55
C PRO A 152 -13.45 14.41 13.00
N GLN A 153 -13.39 15.72 12.97
CA GLN A 153 -12.19 16.48 13.36
C GLN A 153 -12.59 17.53 14.37
N PHE A 154 -11.65 17.82 15.29
CA PHE A 154 -11.83 18.82 16.33
C PHE A 154 -10.66 19.79 16.33
N ASP A 155 -10.93 21.06 16.64
CA ASP A 155 -9.87 22.05 16.87
C ASP A 155 -9.19 21.83 18.21
N ALA A 156 -8.12 22.58 18.47
CA ALA A 156 -7.39 22.51 19.75
C ALA A 156 -8.24 22.86 20.99
N GLY A 157 -9.42 23.45 20.80
CA GLY A 157 -10.39 23.75 21.84
C GLY A 157 -11.46 22.67 22.02
N GLY A 158 -11.41 21.59 21.22
CA GLY A 158 -12.38 20.50 21.21
C GLY A 158 -13.68 20.81 20.46
N ASN A 159 -13.74 21.88 19.65
CA ASN A 159 -14.90 22.17 18.82
C ASN A 159 -14.83 21.41 17.51
N ALA A 160 -15.97 20.85 17.06
CA ALA A 160 -16.04 20.16 15.78
C ALA A 160 -15.73 21.11 14.61
N ILE A 161 -14.92 20.62 13.68
CA ILE A 161 -14.62 21.30 12.40
C ILE A 161 -15.66 20.82 11.38
N ASP A 162 -16.45 21.77 10.84
CA ASP A 162 -17.50 21.49 9.86
C ASP A 162 -17.40 22.48 8.68
N PRO A 163 -17.20 22.01 7.44
CA PRO A 163 -16.94 20.61 7.09
C PRO A 163 -15.54 20.14 7.52
N PRO A 164 -15.35 18.86 7.85
CA PRO A 164 -14.06 18.29 8.16
C PRO A 164 -13.13 18.29 6.94
N HIS A 165 -11.83 18.42 7.16
CA HIS A 165 -10.82 18.40 6.09
C HIS A 165 -10.60 16.97 5.57
N THR A 166 -10.29 16.85 4.30
CA THR A 166 -9.88 15.59 3.69
C THR A 166 -8.60 15.84 2.88
N PRO A 167 -7.44 15.32 3.29
CA PRO A 167 -7.19 14.47 4.48
C PRO A 167 -7.38 15.23 5.80
N PRO A 168 -7.50 14.49 6.92
CA PRO A 168 -7.58 15.06 8.26
C PRO A 168 -6.39 15.96 8.58
N ARG A 169 -6.55 16.89 9.53
CA ARG A 169 -5.48 17.80 9.94
C ARG A 169 -5.17 17.66 11.42
N ASP A 170 -3.91 17.71 11.75
CA ASP A 170 -3.44 17.81 13.12
C ASP A 170 -4.04 19.08 13.79
N PRO A 171 -4.74 18.93 14.92
CA PRO A 171 -5.46 20.03 15.56
C PRO A 171 -4.55 21.13 16.13
N ILE A 172 -3.26 20.82 16.35
CA ILE A 172 -2.29 21.75 16.93
C ILE A 172 -1.53 22.48 15.84
N THR A 173 -1.02 21.75 14.83
CA THR A 173 -0.18 22.31 13.78
C THR A 173 -0.94 22.77 12.55
N GLY A 174 -2.18 22.28 12.36
CA GLY A 174 -3.01 22.50 11.16
C GLY A 174 -2.50 21.81 9.90
N LYS A 175 -1.43 21.03 9.98
CA LYS A 175 -0.88 20.30 8.85
C LYS A 175 -1.73 19.09 8.51
N PRO A 176 -1.82 18.68 7.22
CA PRO A 176 -2.42 17.40 6.87
C PRO A 176 -1.74 16.25 7.62
N VAL A 177 -2.55 15.30 8.11
CA VAL A 177 -2.05 14.05 8.69
C VAL A 177 -2.02 13.03 7.57
N GLU A 178 -0.81 12.62 7.19
CA GLU A 178 -0.61 11.59 6.17
C GLU A 178 -0.89 10.22 6.77
N ALA A 179 -1.59 9.37 6.01
CA ALA A 179 -1.80 7.98 6.35
C ALA A 179 -0.81 7.10 5.59
N PHE A 180 -0.19 6.15 6.28
CA PHE A 180 0.77 5.20 5.72
C PHE A 180 0.22 3.77 5.82
N LEU A 181 0.19 3.07 4.70
CA LEU A 181 -0.23 1.66 4.63
C LEU A 181 0.98 0.75 4.87
N LEU A 182 1.14 0.29 6.11
CA LEU A 182 2.30 -0.47 6.54
C LEU A 182 2.18 -1.98 6.32
N VAL A 183 0.95 -2.51 6.29
CA VAL A 183 0.64 -3.90 5.96
C VAL A 183 -0.63 -3.93 5.14
N TYR A 184 -0.59 -4.66 4.03
CA TYR A 184 -1.76 -4.95 3.23
C TYR A 184 -1.68 -6.39 2.72
N LYS A 185 -2.54 -7.25 3.26
CA LYS A 185 -2.66 -8.68 2.95
C LYS A 185 -4.13 -9.07 2.99
N PRO A 186 -4.91 -8.77 1.95
CA PRO A 186 -6.36 -9.01 1.96
C PRO A 186 -6.73 -10.49 2.07
N GLU A 187 -5.87 -11.39 1.59
CA GLU A 187 -6.06 -12.85 1.65
C GLU A 187 -5.69 -13.48 3.00
N ALA A 188 -5.04 -12.72 3.90
CA ALA A 188 -4.62 -13.23 5.18
C ALA A 188 -5.81 -13.66 6.06
N TYR A 189 -5.56 -14.59 6.98
CA TYR A 189 -6.55 -15.05 7.97
C TYR A 189 -7.85 -15.56 7.35
N ALA A 190 -7.75 -16.37 6.30
CA ALA A 190 -8.88 -16.91 5.53
C ALA A 190 -9.74 -15.80 4.89
N ASN A 191 -9.07 -14.80 4.31
CA ASN A 191 -9.63 -13.60 3.67
C ASN A 191 -10.33 -12.62 4.64
N ASP A 192 -10.06 -12.71 5.94
CA ASP A 192 -10.48 -11.68 6.89
C ASP A 192 -9.61 -10.43 6.82
N GLY A 193 -8.46 -10.53 6.12
CA GLY A 193 -7.56 -9.43 5.83
C GLY A 193 -6.58 -9.07 6.95
N GLY A 194 -5.33 -8.83 6.58
CA GLY A 194 -4.28 -8.30 7.46
C GLY A 194 -3.94 -6.87 7.05
N VAL A 195 -4.30 -5.87 7.86
CA VAL A 195 -4.10 -4.45 7.56
C VAL A 195 -3.44 -3.73 8.73
N ALA A 196 -2.44 -2.89 8.44
CA ALA A 196 -1.90 -1.93 9.39
C ALA A 196 -1.76 -0.56 8.74
N ILE A 197 -2.40 0.45 9.32
CA ILE A 197 -2.37 1.83 8.86
C ILE A 197 -1.83 2.70 10.00
N SER A 198 -0.90 3.60 9.67
CA SER A 198 -0.41 4.63 10.58
C SER A 198 -0.96 5.99 10.18
N MET A 199 -1.49 6.73 11.14
CA MET A 199 -1.83 8.14 10.98
C MET A 199 -0.63 8.98 11.43
N GLY A 200 0.11 9.50 10.47
CA GLY A 200 1.43 10.10 10.65
C GLY A 200 2.57 9.09 10.50
N ASP A 201 3.78 9.61 10.29
CA ASP A 201 4.98 8.78 10.14
C ASP A 201 5.48 8.29 11.52
N PRO A 202 5.40 6.99 11.81
CA PRO A 202 5.81 6.44 13.10
C PRO A 202 7.34 6.52 13.32
N THR A 203 8.14 6.73 12.28
CA THR A 203 9.60 6.79 12.37
C THR A 203 10.10 8.16 12.84
N THR A 204 9.27 9.19 12.71
CA THR A 204 9.59 10.57 13.11
C THR A 204 8.78 11.06 14.30
N ALA A 205 7.84 10.24 14.80
CA ALA A 205 6.98 10.59 15.92
C ALA A 205 7.70 10.48 17.26
N ASP A 206 7.51 11.47 18.14
CA ASP A 206 8.01 11.42 19.52
C ASP A 206 7.33 10.32 20.36
N ASN A 207 6.08 10.00 20.04
CA ASN A 207 5.28 8.95 20.68
C ASN A 207 4.41 8.23 19.64
N VAL A 208 4.27 6.92 19.79
CA VAL A 208 3.41 6.08 18.95
C VAL A 208 2.37 5.38 19.82
N ALA A 209 1.09 5.53 19.47
CA ALA A 209 0.00 4.75 20.05
C ALA A 209 -0.39 3.64 19.05
N VAL A 210 -0.53 2.41 19.56
CA VAL A 210 -0.97 1.27 18.74
C VAL A 210 -2.35 0.84 19.19
N THR A 211 -3.33 0.94 18.31
CA THR A 211 -4.68 0.42 18.53
C THR A 211 -4.82 -0.92 17.80
N VAL A 212 -5.11 -1.97 18.57
CA VAL A 212 -5.40 -3.30 18.02
C VAL A 212 -6.90 -3.54 18.14
N PRO A 213 -7.62 -3.73 17.03
CA PRO A 213 -9.04 -4.03 17.08
C PRO A 213 -9.33 -5.34 17.85
N GLY A 214 -10.54 -5.45 18.38
CA GLY A 214 -10.98 -6.64 19.13
C GLY A 214 -11.08 -7.90 18.27
N VAL A 215 -11.33 -9.03 18.93
CA VAL A 215 -11.55 -10.33 18.28
C VAL A 215 -12.72 -10.24 17.29
N ASN A 216 -12.56 -10.87 16.12
CA ASN A 216 -13.50 -10.84 14.98
C ASN A 216 -13.57 -9.49 14.25
N THR A 217 -12.53 -8.67 14.29
CA THR A 217 -12.41 -7.51 13.41
C THR A 217 -11.74 -7.93 12.11
N GLU A 218 -12.45 -7.78 11.01
CA GLU A 218 -11.99 -8.08 9.65
C GLU A 218 -11.32 -6.86 9.02
N GLY A 219 -10.54 -7.06 7.95
CA GLY A 219 -9.90 -5.99 7.18
C GLY A 219 -10.90 -4.97 6.62
N GLY A 220 -12.13 -5.40 6.32
CA GLY A 220 -13.24 -4.53 5.94
C GLY A 220 -13.63 -3.47 6.99
N ALA A 221 -13.16 -3.59 8.23
CA ALA A 221 -13.34 -2.58 9.27
C ALA A 221 -12.17 -1.58 9.38
N ALA A 222 -11.17 -1.63 8.48
CA ALA A 222 -9.96 -0.80 8.55
C ALA A 222 -10.26 0.70 8.62
N ALA A 223 -11.24 1.18 7.85
CA ALA A 223 -11.65 2.60 7.84
C ALA A 223 -12.14 3.07 9.21
N ASN A 224 -13.03 2.30 9.85
CA ASN A 224 -13.55 2.64 11.17
C ASN A 224 -12.47 2.53 12.25
N GLY A 225 -11.63 1.50 12.20
CA GLY A 225 -10.49 1.35 13.12
C GLY A 225 -9.50 2.50 13.01
N THR A 226 -9.21 2.96 11.80
CA THR A 226 -8.32 4.11 11.54
C THR A 226 -8.94 5.41 12.05
N ARG A 227 -10.25 5.63 11.81
CA ARG A 227 -10.98 6.78 12.37
C ARG A 227 -10.90 6.80 13.89
N ASP A 228 -11.13 5.67 14.53
CA ASP A 228 -11.14 5.58 15.99
C ASP A 228 -9.73 5.82 16.57
N ALA A 229 -8.70 5.31 15.91
CA ALA A 229 -7.30 5.58 16.26
C ALA A 229 -6.91 7.06 16.06
N TYR A 230 -7.41 7.71 15.00
CA TYR A 230 -7.17 9.13 14.73
C TYR A 230 -7.80 10.03 15.81
N ASN A 231 -8.94 9.63 16.39
CA ASN A 231 -9.67 10.40 17.39
C ASN A 231 -9.28 10.06 18.86
N ALA A 232 -8.36 9.13 19.08
CA ALA A 232 -7.90 8.71 20.42
C ALA A 232 -6.85 9.67 20.99
#